data_6d64f8e37749f7d99fa2b38ddd24e722
#
_entry.id   6d64f8e37749f7d99fa2b38ddd24e722
#
_cell.length_a   1.000
_cell.length_b   1.000
_cell.length_c   1.000
_cell.angle_alpha   90.00
_cell.angle_beta   90.00
_cell.angle_gamma   90.00
#
_symmetry.space_group_name_H-M   'P 1'
#
loop_
_entity.id
_entity.type
_entity.pdbx_description
1 polymer ?
#
loop_
_entity_poly.entity_id
_entity_poly.type
_entity_poly.pdbx_seq_one_letter_code
_entity_poly.pdbx_strand_id
1 'polypeptide(L)'
;MEPIEINAGAWYLRGVRDDERISDAAALRDLGVDDPEAYVRQVDSGWADESSFTWAVCEPTTGELVATVSVVLDDDRARVVGDARDGYDDALAAAYPVVARFATGALGVTVSDQQT
;
A
#
# COMPACT_ATOMS: atom_id res chain seq x y z
N MET A 1 -4.59 13.59 4.41
CA MET A 1 -5.44 12.41 4.80
C MET A 1 -4.59 11.41 5.56
N GLU A 2 -5.12 10.84 6.61
CA GLU A 2 -4.40 9.79 7.31
C GLU A 2 -4.67 8.45 6.65
N PRO A 3 -3.74 7.49 6.77
CA PRO A 3 -3.94 6.15 6.18
C PRO A 3 -5.22 5.49 6.68
N ILE A 4 -5.96 4.92 5.76
CA ILE A 4 -7.23 4.25 6.02
C ILE A 4 -6.99 2.73 6.03
N GLU A 5 -7.46 2.05 7.07
CA GLU A 5 -7.32 0.60 7.16
C GLU A 5 -8.45 -0.08 6.40
N ILE A 6 -8.13 -1.11 5.65
CA ILE A 6 -9.08 -1.80 4.80
C ILE A 6 -8.87 -3.31 4.93
N ASN A 7 -9.95 -4.07 4.94
CA ASN A 7 -9.86 -5.53 4.88
C ASN A 7 -9.98 -5.97 3.41
N ALA A 8 -9.14 -6.90 3.02
CA ALA A 8 -9.11 -7.46 1.68
C ALA A 8 -9.12 -8.99 1.77
N GLY A 9 -10.26 -9.55 2.15
CA GLY A 9 -10.42 -10.99 2.33
C GLY A 9 -9.54 -11.51 3.46
N ALA A 10 -8.59 -12.38 3.12
CA ALA A 10 -7.67 -12.95 4.10
C ALA A 10 -6.54 -11.99 4.52
N TRP A 11 -6.51 -10.79 3.95
CA TRP A 11 -5.42 -9.84 4.15
C TRP A 11 -5.94 -8.55 4.75
N TYR A 12 -5.01 -7.79 5.34
CA TYR A 12 -5.32 -6.57 6.04
C TYR A 12 -4.40 -5.46 5.53
N LEU A 13 -4.99 -4.33 5.13
CA LEU A 13 -4.24 -3.19 4.61
C LEU A 13 -4.21 -2.08 5.67
N ARG A 14 -3.02 -1.58 5.93
CA ARG A 14 -2.80 -0.46 6.87
C ARG A 14 -1.72 0.45 6.34
N GLY A 15 -1.50 1.57 7.01
CA GLY A 15 -0.38 2.44 6.68
C GLY A 15 0.95 1.71 6.92
N VAL A 16 1.95 2.01 6.09
CA VAL A 16 3.31 1.51 6.27
C VAL A 16 3.91 2.22 7.49
N ARG A 17 4.54 1.49 8.38
CA ARG A 17 5.01 2.03 9.66
C ARG A 17 6.44 1.65 9.98
N ASP A 18 7.10 2.54 10.69
CA ASP A 18 8.39 2.26 11.31
C ASP A 18 8.47 3.08 12.58
N ASP A 19 7.85 2.58 13.64
CA ASP A 19 7.78 3.24 14.94
C ASP A 19 8.08 2.26 16.06
N GLU A 20 7.89 2.68 17.31
CA GLU A 20 8.23 1.87 18.48
C GLU A 20 7.40 0.60 18.61
N ARG A 21 6.21 0.57 18.03
CA ARG A 21 5.29 -0.56 18.13
C ARG A 21 5.37 -1.50 16.95
N ILE A 22 5.51 -0.93 15.76
CA ILE A 22 5.53 -1.70 14.52
C ILE A 22 6.64 -1.16 13.64
N SER A 23 7.49 -2.05 13.16
CA SER A 23 8.50 -1.69 12.16
C SER A 23 8.37 -2.60 10.95
N ASP A 24 8.14 -1.98 9.81
CA ASP A 24 8.09 -2.67 8.53
C ASP A 24 9.45 -2.71 7.84
N ALA A 25 10.50 -2.21 8.50
CA ALA A 25 11.81 -2.02 7.87
C ALA A 25 12.38 -3.31 7.28
N ALA A 26 12.35 -4.41 8.02
CA ALA A 26 12.90 -5.67 7.53
C ALA A 26 12.15 -6.19 6.31
N ALA A 27 10.80 -6.10 6.34
CA ALA A 27 9.97 -6.52 5.23
C ALA A 27 10.18 -5.64 4.00
N LEU A 28 10.34 -4.33 4.21
CA LEU A 28 10.61 -3.41 3.11
C LEU A 28 11.96 -3.71 2.44
N ARG A 29 12.96 -4.08 3.23
CA ARG A 29 14.26 -4.49 2.68
C ARG A 29 14.12 -5.75 1.82
N ASP A 30 13.27 -6.69 2.23
CA ASP A 30 12.97 -7.87 1.43
C ASP A 30 12.32 -7.51 0.09
N LEU A 31 11.59 -6.40 0.04
CA LEU A 31 10.98 -5.90 -1.19
C LEU A 31 11.96 -5.09 -2.05
N GLY A 32 13.19 -4.91 -1.60
CA GLY A 32 14.20 -4.17 -2.34
C GLY A 32 14.28 -2.68 -1.98
N VAL A 33 13.64 -2.28 -0.88
CA VAL A 33 13.72 -0.90 -0.42
C VAL A 33 15.04 -0.70 0.34
N ASP A 34 15.92 0.12 -0.20
CA ASP A 34 17.26 0.34 0.38
C ASP A 34 17.23 1.15 1.66
N ASP A 35 16.32 2.12 1.73
CA ASP A 35 16.21 3.02 2.89
C ASP A 35 14.76 3.01 3.39
N PRO A 36 14.38 2.05 4.24
CA PRO A 36 13.01 1.96 4.74
C PRO A 36 12.53 3.21 5.48
N GLU A 37 13.41 3.89 6.19
CA GLU A 37 13.03 5.11 6.92
C GLU A 37 12.60 6.21 5.97
N ALA A 38 13.38 6.43 4.90
CA ALA A 38 13.03 7.41 3.87
C ALA A 38 11.75 7.00 3.14
N TYR A 39 11.57 5.71 2.90
CA TYR A 39 10.37 5.19 2.26
C TYR A 39 9.12 5.50 3.08
N VAL A 40 9.17 5.26 4.39
CA VAL A 40 8.04 5.54 5.29
C VAL A 40 7.73 7.05 5.29
N ARG A 41 8.75 7.91 5.32
CA ARG A 41 8.54 9.36 5.24
C ARG A 41 7.86 9.77 3.94
N GLN A 42 8.25 9.17 2.81
CA GLN A 42 7.61 9.44 1.53
C GLN A 42 6.16 8.99 1.49
N VAL A 43 5.88 7.83 2.06
CA VAL A 43 4.51 7.31 2.16
C VAL A 43 3.65 8.26 2.99
N ASP A 44 4.16 8.69 4.14
CA ASP A 44 3.43 9.62 5.01
C ASP A 44 3.16 10.96 4.31
N SER A 45 4.14 11.47 3.58
CA SER A 45 3.97 12.71 2.80
C SER A 45 2.91 12.56 1.71
N GLY A 46 2.89 11.41 1.03
CA GLY A 46 1.89 11.14 0.00
C GLY A 46 0.47 11.15 0.54
N TRP A 47 0.25 10.54 1.71
CA TRP A 47 -1.05 10.58 2.38
C TRP A 47 -1.41 12.00 2.80
N ALA A 48 -0.44 12.74 3.37
CA ALA A 48 -0.68 14.08 3.89
C ALA A 48 -1.07 15.06 2.79
N ASP A 49 -0.39 15.03 1.64
CA ASP A 49 -0.69 15.94 0.53
C ASP A 49 -1.62 15.32 -0.52
N GLU A 50 -2.04 14.08 -0.29
CA GLU A 50 -3.01 13.36 -1.14
C GLU A 50 -2.54 13.19 -2.58
N SER A 51 -1.23 12.97 -2.74
CA SER A 51 -0.63 12.73 -4.05
C SER A 51 -0.45 11.25 -4.35
N SER A 52 -0.26 10.43 -3.31
CA SER A 52 -0.17 8.99 -3.44
C SER A 52 -0.62 8.33 -2.15
N PHE A 53 -1.15 7.13 -2.27
CA PHE A 53 -1.74 6.41 -1.15
C PHE A 53 -1.19 5.00 -1.14
N THR A 54 -0.29 4.72 -0.20
CA THR A 54 0.40 3.43 -0.12
C THR A 54 -0.02 2.67 1.13
N TRP A 55 -0.37 1.41 0.96
CA TRP A 55 -0.73 0.52 2.06
C TRP A 55 0.29 -0.60 2.21
N ALA A 56 0.50 -1.01 3.46
CA ALA A 56 1.12 -2.28 3.77
C ALA A 56 0.02 -3.35 3.72
N VAL A 57 0.22 -4.38 2.93
CA VAL A 57 -0.68 -5.54 2.90
C VAL A 57 -0.10 -6.55 3.90
N CYS A 58 -0.87 -6.92 4.89
CA CYS A 58 -0.36 -7.66 6.05
C CYS A 58 -1.14 -8.92 6.34
N GLU A 59 -0.48 -9.89 6.95
CA GLU A 59 -1.15 -11.04 7.54
C GLU A 59 -1.90 -10.59 8.79
N PRO A 60 -3.20 -10.90 8.91
CA PRO A 60 -3.98 -10.43 10.07
C PRO A 60 -3.49 -10.96 11.41
N THR A 61 -2.95 -12.18 11.43
CA THR A 61 -2.54 -12.83 12.68
C THR A 61 -1.22 -12.28 13.23
N THR A 62 -0.31 -11.87 12.37
CA THR A 62 1.01 -11.39 12.79
C THR A 62 1.20 -9.89 12.59
N GLY A 63 0.39 -9.29 11.71
CA GLY A 63 0.56 -7.90 11.32
C GLY A 63 1.76 -7.67 10.42
N GLU A 64 2.42 -8.73 9.97
CA GLU A 64 3.63 -8.62 9.17
C GLU A 64 3.32 -8.17 7.75
N LEU A 65 4.04 -7.18 7.26
CA LEU A 65 3.92 -6.70 5.89
C LEU A 65 4.43 -7.77 4.92
N VAL A 66 3.58 -8.15 3.97
CA VAL A 66 3.94 -9.15 2.95
C VAL A 66 3.93 -8.55 1.54
N ALA A 67 3.33 -7.38 1.39
CA ALA A 67 3.28 -6.67 0.11
C ALA A 67 3.03 -5.20 0.36
N THR A 68 3.28 -4.37 -0.66
CA THR A 68 2.87 -2.97 -0.66
C THR A 68 2.01 -2.74 -1.90
N VAL A 69 1.01 -1.87 -1.77
CA VAL A 69 0.16 -1.47 -2.89
C VAL A 69 -0.09 0.02 -2.81
N SER A 70 -0.04 0.70 -3.94
CA SER A 70 -0.17 2.16 -3.98
C SER A 70 -1.13 2.59 -5.06
N VAL A 71 -1.91 3.64 -4.74
CA VAL A 71 -2.64 4.43 -5.73
C VAL A 71 -1.82 5.68 -6.00
N VAL A 72 -1.39 5.88 -7.22
CA VAL A 72 -0.59 7.04 -7.63
C VAL A 72 -1.44 7.90 -8.55
N LEU A 73 -1.66 9.14 -8.15
CA LEU A 73 -2.49 10.06 -8.92
C LEU A 73 -1.71 10.70 -10.07
N ASP A 74 -2.39 10.87 -11.21
CA ASP A 74 -1.86 11.50 -12.41
C ASP A 74 -3.01 12.29 -13.02
N ASP A 75 -3.15 13.55 -12.66
CA ASP A 75 -4.28 14.43 -12.97
C ASP A 75 -5.59 13.82 -12.45
N ASP A 76 -6.54 13.52 -13.34
CA ASP A 76 -7.83 12.94 -12.96
C ASP A 76 -7.85 11.41 -13.04
N ARG A 77 -6.68 10.79 -13.25
CA ARG A 77 -6.55 9.35 -13.36
C ARG A 77 -5.63 8.84 -12.26
N ALA A 78 -5.70 7.55 -12.02
CA ALA A 78 -4.85 6.90 -11.04
C ALA A 78 -4.29 5.60 -11.59
N ARG A 79 -3.09 5.25 -11.15
CA ARG A 79 -2.49 3.94 -11.39
C ARG A 79 -2.42 3.20 -10.08
N VAL A 80 -2.64 1.90 -10.12
CA VAL A 80 -2.43 1.05 -8.95
C VAL A 80 -1.20 0.21 -9.22
N VAL A 81 -0.21 0.30 -8.35
CA VAL A 81 1.06 -0.43 -8.47
C VAL A 81 1.36 -1.13 -7.15
N GLY A 82 2.19 -2.14 -7.19
CA GLY A 82 2.56 -2.82 -5.96
C GLY A 82 3.64 -3.85 -6.15
N ASP A 83 4.16 -4.34 -5.02
CA ASP A 83 5.18 -5.38 -4.97
C ASP A 83 4.83 -6.34 -3.84
N ALA A 84 5.12 -7.62 -4.05
CA ALA A 84 4.90 -8.65 -3.05
C ALA A 84 6.20 -9.37 -2.75
N ARG A 85 6.34 -9.81 -1.49
CA ARG A 85 7.43 -10.70 -1.10
C ARG A 85 7.18 -12.05 -1.76
N ASP A 86 8.24 -12.84 -1.94
CA ASP A 86 8.14 -14.17 -2.56
C ASP A 86 7.07 -15.01 -1.87
N GLY A 87 6.18 -15.58 -2.68
CA GLY A 87 5.09 -16.42 -2.18
C GLY A 87 3.82 -15.65 -1.82
N TYR A 88 3.80 -14.32 -1.96
CA TYR A 88 2.66 -13.50 -1.56
C TYR A 88 1.99 -12.76 -2.72
N ASP A 89 2.10 -13.27 -3.93
CA ASP A 89 1.46 -12.65 -5.10
C ASP A 89 -0.06 -12.61 -4.96
N ASP A 90 -0.66 -13.60 -4.31
CA ASP A 90 -2.10 -13.63 -4.08
C ASP A 90 -2.56 -12.56 -3.07
N ALA A 91 -1.70 -12.17 -2.13
CA ALA A 91 -2.00 -11.04 -1.22
C ALA A 91 -2.11 -9.75 -2.03
N LEU A 92 -1.18 -9.51 -2.92
CA LEU A 92 -1.19 -8.33 -3.79
C LEU A 92 -2.39 -8.36 -4.73
N ALA A 93 -2.69 -9.51 -5.33
CA ALA A 93 -3.85 -9.67 -6.21
C ALA A 93 -5.16 -9.38 -5.48
N ALA A 94 -5.28 -9.77 -4.21
CA ALA A 94 -6.46 -9.48 -3.41
C ALA A 94 -6.59 -7.99 -3.08
N ALA A 95 -5.47 -7.30 -2.92
CA ALA A 95 -5.45 -5.89 -2.56
C ALA A 95 -5.83 -4.96 -3.72
N TYR A 96 -5.50 -5.31 -4.96
CA TYR A 96 -5.74 -4.45 -6.12
C TYR A 96 -7.19 -3.97 -6.25
N PRO A 97 -8.20 -4.86 -6.28
CA PRO A 97 -9.58 -4.39 -6.46
C PRO A 97 -10.06 -3.52 -5.30
N VAL A 98 -9.56 -3.77 -4.10
CA VAL A 98 -9.95 -3.01 -2.92
C VAL A 98 -9.45 -1.57 -3.00
N VAL A 99 -8.17 -1.38 -3.36
CA VAL A 99 -7.62 -0.03 -3.48
C VAL A 99 -8.13 0.69 -4.73
N ALA A 100 -8.45 -0.05 -5.79
CA ALA A 100 -9.08 0.55 -6.97
C ALA A 100 -10.47 1.12 -6.61
N ARG A 101 -11.24 0.41 -5.79
CA ARG A 101 -12.53 0.93 -5.30
C ARG A 101 -12.35 2.16 -4.42
N PHE A 102 -11.31 2.20 -3.61
CA PHE A 102 -10.98 3.39 -2.83
C PHE A 102 -10.74 4.59 -3.76
N ALA A 103 -9.96 4.40 -4.81
CA ALA A 103 -9.64 5.48 -5.74
C ALA A 103 -10.90 6.00 -6.44
N THR A 104 -11.75 5.12 -6.94
CA THR A 104 -12.96 5.56 -7.63
C THR A 104 -14.00 6.13 -6.69
N GLY A 105 -14.18 5.52 -5.51
CA GLY A 105 -15.22 5.92 -4.58
C GLY A 105 -14.84 7.11 -3.70
N ALA A 106 -13.66 7.07 -3.10
CA ALA A 106 -13.25 8.11 -2.15
C ALA A 106 -12.56 9.30 -2.83
N LEU A 107 -11.81 9.05 -3.90
CA LEU A 107 -11.06 10.10 -4.58
C LEU A 107 -11.75 10.60 -5.84
N GLY A 108 -12.71 9.86 -6.36
CA GLY A 108 -13.47 10.27 -7.55
C GLY A 108 -12.65 10.26 -8.83
N VAL A 109 -11.60 9.45 -8.91
CA VAL A 109 -10.73 9.39 -10.08
C VAL A 109 -10.97 8.12 -10.88
N THR A 110 -10.58 8.13 -12.15
CA THR A 110 -10.62 6.95 -13.00
C THR A 110 -9.34 6.17 -12.84
N VAL A 111 -9.46 4.87 -12.55
CA VAL A 111 -8.29 4.00 -12.41
C VAL A 111 -7.95 3.42 -13.78
N SER A 112 -6.68 3.59 -14.17
CA SER A 112 -6.17 3.00 -15.41
C SER A 112 -6.02 1.49 -15.23
N ASP A 113 -5.94 0.75 -16.34
CA ASP A 113 -5.67 -0.67 -16.26
C ASP A 113 -4.41 -0.92 -15.48
N GLN A 114 -4.50 -1.88 -14.52
CA GLN A 114 -3.39 -2.16 -13.71
C GLN A 114 -2.37 -2.97 -14.34
N GLN A 115 -1.12 -2.76 -13.94
CA GLN A 115 0.04 -3.52 -14.37
C GLN A 115 0.63 -4.21 -13.16
N THR A 116 0.82 -5.46 -13.24
CA THR A 116 1.42 -6.21 -12.14
C THR A 116 2.85 -6.60 -12.45
#